data_704a799c5064363ae68522e395e8fc21
#
_entry.id   704a799c5064363ae68522e395e8fc21
#
_cell.length_a   1.000
_cell.length_b   1.000
_cell.length_c   1.000
_cell.angle_alpha   90.00
_cell.angle_beta   90.00
_cell.angle_gamma   90.00
#
_symmetry.space_group_name_H-M   'P 1'
#
loop_
_entity.id
_entity.type
_entity.pdbx_description
1 polymer ?
#
loop_
_entity_poly.entity_id
_entity_poly.type
_entity_poly.pdbx_seq_one_letter_code
_entity_poly.pdbx_strand_id
1 'polypeptide(L)'
;MNTVRVDHAKLWLAGEARNWELAAYQLAQMKELLSAARKLMPTYRQLPIGQMDNTTMEMLAGPLAELEKMIDAKDLGNFSVAYDKLTEACNSCHETAHIGFIVIRRPVGSTFTSQDFEPRKQRGTAPK
;
A
#
# COMPACT_ATOMS: atom_id res chain seq x y z
N MET A 1 -2.82 -8.85 7.57
CA MET A 1 -3.55 -7.91 6.69
C MET A 1 -3.82 -6.55 7.31
N ASN A 2 -4.01 -6.47 8.60
CA ASN A 2 -4.18 -5.16 9.23
C ASN A 2 -2.98 -4.25 8.99
N THR A 3 -1.77 -4.80 9.05
CA THR A 3 -0.56 -4.02 8.82
C THR A 3 -0.48 -3.54 7.37
N VAL A 4 -0.92 -4.37 6.43
CA VAL A 4 -0.95 -3.95 5.01
C VAL A 4 -1.89 -2.76 4.85
N ARG A 5 -3.03 -2.78 5.51
CA ARG A 5 -3.99 -1.68 5.43
C ARG A 5 -3.40 -0.40 6.02
N VAL A 6 -2.65 -0.53 7.12
CA VAL A 6 -1.98 0.62 7.72
C VAL A 6 -0.93 1.19 6.77
N ASP A 7 -0.14 0.32 6.16
CA ASP A 7 0.87 0.77 5.19
C ASP A 7 0.23 1.41 3.97
N HIS A 8 -0.90 0.87 3.52
CA HIS A 8 -1.65 1.44 2.40
C HIS A 8 -2.09 2.88 2.73
N ALA A 9 -2.62 3.10 3.94
CA ALA A 9 -3.03 4.43 4.35
C ALA A 9 -1.84 5.38 4.47
N LYS A 10 -0.77 4.93 5.08
CA LYS A 10 0.42 5.76 5.26
C LYS A 10 1.07 6.10 3.92
N LEU A 11 1.02 5.18 2.97
CA LEU A 11 1.52 5.41 1.63
C LEU A 11 0.79 6.59 0.97
N TRP A 12 -0.53 6.62 1.09
CA TRP A 12 -1.30 7.74 0.54
C TRP A 12 -0.91 9.05 1.20
N LEU A 13 -0.83 9.06 2.53
CA LEU A 13 -0.51 10.28 3.25
C LEU A 13 0.89 10.79 2.91
N ALA A 14 1.84 9.88 2.73
CA ALA A 14 3.19 10.25 2.34
C ALA A 14 3.23 10.86 0.94
N GLY A 15 2.53 10.23 -0.01
CA GLY A 15 2.50 10.71 -1.38
C GLY A 15 1.80 12.06 -1.48
N GLU A 16 0.69 12.21 -0.77
CA GLU A 16 -0.06 13.45 -0.77
C GLU A 16 0.79 14.61 -0.23
N ALA A 17 1.63 14.32 0.75
CA ALA A 17 2.54 15.31 1.33
C ALA A 17 3.82 15.48 0.49
N ARG A 18 3.93 14.75 -0.61
CA ARG A 18 5.12 14.72 -1.47
C ARG A 18 6.38 14.29 -0.71
N ASN A 19 6.19 13.45 0.30
CA ASN A 19 7.29 12.83 1.01
C ASN A 19 7.64 11.53 0.29
N TRP A 20 8.35 11.66 -0.83
CA TRP A 20 8.58 10.53 -1.72
C TRP A 20 9.48 9.46 -1.11
N GLU A 21 10.37 9.86 -0.24
CA GLU A 21 11.22 8.92 0.48
C GLU A 21 10.37 8.03 1.39
N LEU A 22 9.45 8.64 2.14
CA LEU A 22 8.55 7.89 3.00
C LEU A 22 7.59 7.04 2.17
N ALA A 23 7.10 7.57 1.05
CA ALA A 23 6.22 6.80 0.17
C ALA A 23 6.92 5.55 -0.33
N ALA A 24 8.18 5.66 -0.74
CA ALA A 24 8.94 4.51 -1.20
C ALA A 24 9.13 3.48 -0.09
N TYR A 25 9.39 3.96 1.12
CA TYR A 25 9.53 3.08 2.28
C TYR A 25 8.23 2.32 2.56
N GLN A 26 7.11 3.04 2.57
CA GLN A 26 5.82 2.41 2.86
C GLN A 26 5.44 1.39 1.78
N LEU A 27 5.74 1.72 0.52
CA LEU A 27 5.46 0.77 -0.56
C LEU A 27 6.31 -0.49 -0.40
N ALA A 28 7.58 -0.34 -0.05
CA ALA A 28 8.46 -1.49 0.16
C ALA A 28 7.96 -2.37 1.30
N GLN A 29 7.50 -1.74 2.39
CA GLN A 29 6.93 -2.48 3.52
C GLN A 29 5.69 -3.26 3.10
N MET A 30 4.83 -2.62 2.32
CA MET A 30 3.62 -3.28 1.84
C MET A 30 3.95 -4.47 0.96
N LYS A 31 4.92 -4.32 0.05
CA LYS A 31 5.33 -5.41 -0.82
C LYS A 31 5.84 -6.61 -0.02
N GLU A 32 6.61 -6.35 1.03
CA GLU A 32 7.11 -7.41 1.88
C GLU A 32 5.99 -8.14 2.60
N LEU A 33 5.05 -7.38 3.13
CA LEU A 33 3.92 -7.99 3.85
C LEU A 33 3.04 -8.81 2.93
N LEU A 34 2.81 -8.34 1.72
CA LEU A 34 2.03 -9.08 0.74
C LEU A 34 2.76 -10.35 0.32
N SER A 35 4.06 -10.28 0.16
CA SER A 35 4.85 -11.47 -0.17
C SER A 35 4.79 -12.50 0.96
N ALA A 36 4.87 -12.04 2.21
CA ALA A 36 4.78 -12.94 3.36
C ALA A 36 3.39 -13.57 3.44
N ALA A 37 2.34 -12.79 3.21
CA ALA A 37 0.97 -13.30 3.22
C ALA A 37 0.78 -14.36 2.16
N ARG A 38 1.36 -14.14 0.97
CA ARG A 38 1.27 -15.12 -0.12
C ARG A 38 1.88 -16.45 0.28
N LYS A 39 3.01 -16.41 0.98
CA LYS A 39 3.67 -17.64 1.42
C LYS A 39 2.87 -18.39 2.47
N LEU A 40 2.11 -17.66 3.29
CA LEU A 40 1.33 -18.25 4.36
C LEU A 40 -0.05 -18.70 3.92
N MET A 41 -0.51 -18.27 2.76
CA MET A 41 -1.85 -18.58 2.28
C MET A 41 -2.21 -20.07 2.29
N PRO A 42 -1.32 -20.95 1.88
CA PRO A 42 -1.68 -22.37 1.86
C PRO A 42 -2.02 -22.93 3.23
N THR A 43 -1.67 -22.24 4.32
CA THR A 43 -1.96 -22.72 5.67
C THR A 43 -3.25 -22.16 6.25
N TYR A 44 -3.89 -21.22 5.57
CA TYR A 44 -5.13 -20.59 6.05
C TYR A 44 -6.35 -21.22 5.38
N ARG A 45 -6.60 -22.47 5.70
CA ARG A 45 -7.67 -23.21 5.03
C ARG A 45 -9.06 -22.84 5.50
N GLN A 46 -9.18 -22.24 6.66
CA GLN A 46 -10.50 -21.87 7.18
C GLN A 46 -11.07 -20.64 6.51
N LEU A 47 -10.25 -19.89 5.81
CA LEU A 47 -10.70 -18.68 5.13
C LEU A 47 -10.94 -18.99 3.67
N PRO A 48 -11.93 -18.33 3.07
CA PRO A 48 -12.14 -18.47 1.62
C PRO A 48 -10.89 -18.12 0.83
N ILE A 49 -9.95 -17.48 1.48
CA ILE A 49 -8.62 -17.18 0.98
C ILE A 49 -7.94 -18.41 0.38
N GLY A 50 -8.32 -19.61 0.80
CA GLY A 50 -7.79 -20.82 0.20
C GLY A 50 -8.04 -20.92 -1.29
N GLN A 51 -8.94 -20.09 -1.81
CA GLN A 51 -9.17 -19.97 -3.23
C GLN A 51 -8.31 -18.92 -3.91
N MET A 52 -7.60 -18.13 -3.12
CA MET A 52 -6.66 -17.15 -3.64
C MET A 52 -5.37 -17.87 -3.97
N ASP A 53 -5.22 -18.17 -5.22
CA ASP A 53 -3.99 -18.78 -5.70
C ASP A 53 -2.98 -17.68 -6.05
N ASN A 54 -1.84 -18.10 -6.56
CA ASN A 54 -0.80 -17.17 -6.97
C ASN A 54 -1.30 -16.17 -8.01
N THR A 55 -2.20 -16.58 -8.88
CA THR A 55 -2.73 -15.71 -9.93
C THR A 55 -3.46 -14.52 -9.33
N THR A 56 -4.24 -14.76 -8.29
CA THR A 56 -4.97 -13.68 -7.64
C THR A 56 -4.03 -12.65 -7.03
N MET A 57 -2.98 -13.13 -6.38
CA MET A 57 -1.99 -12.23 -5.79
C MET A 57 -1.16 -11.51 -6.86
N GLU A 58 -0.97 -12.16 -8.00
CA GLU A 58 -0.23 -11.56 -9.10
C GLU A 58 -0.95 -10.37 -9.69
N MET A 59 -2.25 -10.26 -9.49
CA MET A 59 -3.00 -9.09 -9.94
C MET A 59 -2.50 -7.80 -9.28
N LEU A 60 -1.80 -7.91 -8.17
CA LEU A 60 -1.24 -6.76 -7.49
C LEU A 60 0.11 -6.33 -8.06
N ALA A 61 0.79 -7.21 -8.80
CA ALA A 61 2.16 -6.94 -9.25
C ALA A 61 2.22 -5.72 -10.18
N GLY A 62 1.31 -5.65 -11.15
CA GLY A 62 1.26 -4.52 -12.07
C GLY A 62 1.00 -3.19 -11.39
N PRO A 63 -0.08 -3.09 -10.61
CA PRO A 63 -0.34 -1.86 -9.87
C PRO A 63 0.77 -1.45 -8.91
N LEU A 64 1.42 -2.41 -8.26
CA LEU A 64 2.54 -2.09 -7.38
C LEU A 64 3.73 -1.52 -8.15
N ALA A 65 4.05 -2.12 -9.30
CA ALA A 65 5.15 -1.65 -10.13
C ALA A 65 4.88 -0.26 -10.68
N GLU A 66 3.65 -0.02 -11.10
CA GLU A 66 3.26 1.27 -11.64
C GLU A 66 3.37 2.36 -10.58
N LEU A 67 2.92 2.04 -9.37
CA LEU A 67 2.98 2.98 -8.26
C LEU A 67 4.44 3.31 -7.91
N GLU A 68 5.29 2.30 -7.92
CA GLU A 68 6.72 2.51 -7.67
C GLU A 68 7.32 3.48 -8.67
N LYS A 69 6.94 3.34 -9.93
CA LYS A 69 7.39 4.24 -11.00
C LYS A 69 6.97 5.68 -10.72
N MET A 70 5.74 5.88 -10.28
CA MET A 70 5.24 7.22 -10.03
C MET A 70 5.91 7.87 -8.82
N ILE A 71 6.24 7.05 -7.82
CA ILE A 71 7.00 7.52 -6.67
C ILE A 71 8.40 7.94 -7.09
N ASP A 72 9.06 7.13 -7.90
CA ASP A 72 10.39 7.43 -8.39
C ASP A 72 10.39 8.71 -9.22
N ALA A 73 9.33 8.93 -9.99
CA ALA A 73 9.18 10.12 -10.81
C ALA A 73 8.70 11.33 -10.01
N LYS A 74 8.29 11.13 -8.75
CA LYS A 74 7.77 12.19 -7.89
C LYS A 74 6.58 12.89 -8.55
N ASP A 75 5.71 12.11 -9.17
CA ASP A 75 4.58 12.61 -9.96
C ASP A 75 3.29 12.40 -9.18
N LEU A 76 2.85 13.46 -8.48
CA LEU A 76 1.69 13.35 -7.61
C LEU A 76 0.41 13.02 -8.36
N GLY A 77 0.21 13.62 -9.53
CA GLY A 77 -1.00 13.36 -10.32
C GLY A 77 -1.12 11.89 -10.72
N ASN A 78 -0.06 11.35 -11.29
CA ASN A 78 -0.06 9.95 -11.70
C ASN A 78 0.08 9.00 -10.50
N PHE A 79 0.72 9.46 -9.43
CA PHE A 79 0.73 8.70 -8.18
C PHE A 79 -0.70 8.44 -7.70
N SER A 80 -1.54 9.47 -7.73
CA SER A 80 -2.93 9.35 -7.27
C SER A 80 -3.69 8.33 -8.10
N VAL A 81 -3.51 8.36 -9.43
CA VAL A 81 -4.17 7.41 -10.33
C VAL A 81 -3.65 5.99 -10.05
N ALA A 82 -2.33 5.84 -9.93
CA ALA A 82 -1.74 4.54 -9.68
C ALA A 82 -2.15 3.98 -8.32
N TYR A 83 -2.26 4.86 -7.33
CA TYR A 83 -2.70 4.45 -5.99
C TYR A 83 -4.14 3.92 -6.04
N ASP A 84 -5.01 4.60 -6.77
CA ASP A 84 -6.39 4.14 -6.90
C ASP A 84 -6.48 2.80 -7.61
N LYS A 85 -5.64 2.57 -8.60
CA LYS A 85 -5.59 1.28 -9.29
C LYS A 85 -5.15 0.17 -8.35
N LEU A 86 -4.17 0.45 -7.51
CA LEU A 86 -3.75 -0.52 -6.50
C LEU A 86 -4.90 -0.80 -5.53
N THR A 87 -5.61 0.23 -5.12
CA THR A 87 -6.74 0.09 -4.21
C THR A 87 -7.83 -0.78 -4.83
N GLU A 88 -8.13 -0.57 -6.11
CA GLU A 88 -9.10 -1.39 -6.82
C GLU A 88 -8.65 -2.85 -6.87
N ALA A 89 -7.37 -3.08 -7.10
CA ALA A 89 -6.84 -4.43 -7.12
C ALA A 89 -6.97 -5.10 -5.76
N CYS A 90 -6.73 -4.34 -4.69
CA CYS A 90 -6.93 -4.86 -3.34
C CYS A 90 -8.38 -5.28 -3.11
N ASN A 91 -9.32 -4.46 -3.56
CA ASN A 91 -10.74 -4.75 -3.39
C ASN A 91 -11.17 -5.94 -4.25
N SER A 92 -10.65 -6.05 -5.47
CA SER A 92 -10.94 -7.20 -6.32
C SER A 92 -10.45 -8.49 -5.69
N CYS A 93 -9.29 -8.44 -5.07
CA CYS A 93 -8.74 -9.59 -4.37
C CYS A 93 -9.64 -9.99 -3.21
N HIS A 94 -10.14 -9.00 -2.46
CA HIS A 94 -11.06 -9.27 -1.36
C HIS A 94 -12.35 -9.94 -1.85
N GLU A 95 -12.87 -9.50 -2.97
CA GLU A 95 -14.07 -10.11 -3.53
C GLU A 95 -13.82 -11.55 -3.95
N THR A 96 -12.71 -11.80 -4.61
CA THR A 96 -12.35 -13.15 -5.00
C THR A 96 -12.19 -14.06 -3.80
N ALA A 97 -11.72 -13.53 -2.69
CA ALA A 97 -11.54 -14.29 -1.45
C ALA A 97 -12.82 -14.37 -0.62
N HIS A 98 -13.92 -13.87 -1.15
CA HIS A 98 -15.23 -13.86 -0.45
C HIS A 98 -15.22 -13.02 0.83
N ILE A 99 -14.38 -12.00 0.87
CA ILE A 99 -14.36 -11.02 1.95
C ILE A 99 -14.57 -9.63 1.38
N GLY A 100 -15.40 -9.52 0.36
CA GLY A 100 -15.68 -8.25 -0.30
C GLY A 100 -16.30 -7.20 0.60
N PHE A 101 -16.75 -7.60 1.81
CA PHE A 101 -17.23 -6.63 2.79
C PHE A 101 -16.08 -5.82 3.41
N ILE A 102 -14.83 -6.21 3.17
CA ILE A 102 -13.67 -5.40 3.57
C ILE A 102 -13.31 -4.55 2.36
N VAL A 103 -13.65 -3.27 2.43
CA VAL A 103 -13.44 -2.33 1.33
C VAL A 103 -12.34 -1.35 1.69
N ILE A 104 -11.31 -1.31 0.89
CA ILE A 104 -10.17 -0.42 1.09
C ILE A 104 -10.40 0.85 0.26
N ARG A 105 -9.98 1.98 0.81
CA ARG A 105 -10.12 3.26 0.10
C ARG A 105 -9.02 4.22 0.55
N ARG A 106 -8.94 5.37 -0.10
CA ARG A 106 -8.06 6.43 0.36
C ARG A 106 -8.44 6.85 1.78
N PRO A 107 -7.46 7.11 2.65
CA PRO A 107 -7.78 7.62 3.97
C PRO A 107 -8.36 9.04 3.87
N VAL A 108 -9.26 9.37 4.78
CA VAL A 108 -9.96 10.67 4.80
C VAL A 108 -9.25 11.61 5.75
N GLY A 109 -8.01 11.50 5.92
CA GLY A 109 -7.22 12.29 6.86
C GLY A 109 -6.36 11.34 7.66
N SER A 110 -5.52 11.89 8.51
CA SER A 110 -4.61 11.05 9.27
C SER A 110 -5.14 10.78 10.67
N THR A 111 -5.15 9.50 11.04
CA THR A 111 -5.39 9.10 12.42
C THR A 111 -4.08 8.72 13.10
N PHE A 112 -2.96 8.88 12.42
CA PHE A 112 -1.65 8.52 12.97
C PHE A 112 -1.05 9.74 13.66
N THR A 113 -1.50 9.98 14.89
CA THR A 113 -1.19 11.22 15.59
C THR A 113 0.26 11.32 16.06
N SER A 114 0.99 10.22 16.02
CA SER A 114 2.38 10.20 16.46
C SER A 114 3.37 10.20 15.30
N GLN A 115 2.89 10.45 14.07
CA GLN A 115 3.75 10.43 12.90
C GLN A 115 3.46 11.63 12.01
N ASP A 116 4.54 12.29 11.60
CA ASP A 116 4.49 13.43 10.68
C ASP A 116 4.77 12.90 9.27
N PHE A 117 3.90 13.23 8.32
CA PHE A 117 4.05 12.75 6.94
C PHE A 117 4.71 13.78 6.03
N GLU A 118 4.94 14.99 6.53
CA GLU A 118 5.60 16.00 5.73
C GLU A 118 7.08 15.68 5.54
N PRO A 119 7.66 16.01 4.38
CA PRO A 119 9.09 15.77 4.18
C PRO A 119 9.90 16.60 5.15
N ARG A 120 10.91 15.98 5.70
CA ARG A 120 11.80 16.72 6.59
C ARG A 120 12.74 17.60 5.79
N LYS A 121 12.95 18.79 6.30
CA LYS A 121 13.97 19.65 5.74
C LYS A 121 15.33 19.02 5.99
N GLN A 122 16.27 19.37 5.14
CA GLN A 122 17.60 18.79 5.24
C GLN A 122 18.18 18.95 6.61
N ARG A 123 18.67 17.85 7.13
CA ARG A 123 19.17 17.84 8.48
C ARG A 123 20.59 18.36 8.63
N GLY A 124 21.29 18.51 7.53
CA GLY A 124 22.66 19.00 7.60
C GLY A 124 22.79 20.35 8.26
N THR A 125 21.72 21.13 8.24
CA THR A 125 21.69 22.44 8.88
C THR A 125 21.03 22.40 10.25
N ALA A 126 20.51 21.28 10.68
CA ALA A 126 19.79 21.19 11.95
C ALA A 126 20.79 21.29 13.08
N PRO A 127 20.58 22.15 14.01
CA PRO A 127 21.40 22.18 15.18
C PRO A 127 21.07 21.02 16.06
N LYS A 128 20.88 20.65 16.33
CA LYS A 128 20.49 19.81 17.07
C LYS A 128 20.31 19.94 17.92
#